data_e85da271266bef8be9850de1d936fcf5
#
_entry.id   e85da271266bef8be9850de1d936fcf5
#
_cell.length_a   1.000
_cell.length_b   1.000
_cell.length_c   1.000
_cell.angle_alpha   90.00
_cell.angle_beta   90.00
_cell.angle_gamma   90.00
#
_symmetry.space_group_name_H-M   'P 1'
#
loop_
_entity.id
_entity.type
_entity.pdbx_description
1 polymer ?
#
loop_
_entity_poly.entity_id
_entity_poly.type
_entity_poly.pdbx_seq_one_letter_code
_entity_poly.pdbx_strand_id
1 'polypeptide(L)'
;RGGGAWNGPVVEAVFKDNVRDLDLKYHSSELLKDGEYDVLRILLKDSYYPLSVYACYRVLPDYNLIEKWIEVANVGKRNDILIENLLSGSMWLPASLYELTHLSGSLGNEFQPQTTLLTQGVKTIQSRDFKSYGSSYFAIRPQGEHDEFAGNVWFGQLLYSGTWRMDFERLSDGALQISGGIRFWDSWLNLTPGESFVTPKICFGYTQNGTSEVSQTFASYTREVLQQGSQQRPVIYNSWYATGFDVNEEQQLAIAKVAKEIGVEMFVIDDGWFKGRVNDRGGLGDWTVDKNKFPNGLKP
;
A
#
# COMPACT_ATOMS: atom_id res chain seq x y z
N ARG A 1 22.31 -7.67 -14.82
CA ARG A 1 23.20 -6.49 -14.58
C ARG A 1 23.86 -6.11 -15.88
N GLY A 2 23.23 -5.30 -16.69
CA GLY A 2 23.74 -4.87 -17.97
C GLY A 2 23.95 -3.36 -18.00
N GLY A 3 25.20 -2.91 -18.16
CA GLY A 3 25.50 -1.57 -18.65
C GLY A 3 25.38 -0.42 -17.67
N GLY A 4 26.19 -0.37 -16.65
CA GLY A 4 26.66 0.91 -16.07
C GLY A 4 25.71 1.71 -15.15
N ALA A 5 24.45 1.40 -15.08
CA ALA A 5 23.55 2.03 -14.13
C ALA A 5 23.30 1.07 -12.94
N TRP A 6 23.81 1.44 -11.79
CA TRP A 6 23.63 0.70 -10.55
C TRP A 6 22.33 1.14 -9.87
N ASN A 7 21.21 0.60 -10.35
CA ASN A 7 19.89 0.90 -9.78
C ASN A 7 19.46 -0.22 -8.86
N GLY A 8 18.69 0.12 -7.84
CA GLY A 8 18.08 -0.89 -6.97
C GLY A 8 17.26 -1.88 -7.80
N PRO A 9 17.57 -3.18 -7.78
CA PRO A 9 16.85 -4.19 -8.56
C PRO A 9 15.44 -4.38 -8.01
N VAL A 10 14.49 -4.70 -8.90
CA VAL A 10 13.11 -5.03 -8.54
C VAL A 10 12.99 -6.46 -8.00
N VAL A 11 13.82 -7.37 -8.50
CA VAL A 11 13.87 -8.79 -8.09
C VAL A 11 15.30 -9.17 -7.76
N GLU A 12 15.51 -9.78 -6.60
CA GLU A 12 16.75 -10.42 -6.18
C GLU A 12 16.45 -11.82 -5.66
N ALA A 13 17.19 -12.80 -6.14
CA ALA A 13 17.01 -14.18 -5.76
C ALA A 13 18.35 -14.87 -5.46
N VAL A 14 18.28 -15.93 -4.65
CA VAL A 14 19.40 -16.82 -4.36
C VAL A 14 19.01 -18.23 -4.76
N PHE A 15 19.85 -18.85 -5.58
CA PHE A 15 19.68 -20.23 -6.02
C PHE A 15 20.44 -21.18 -5.11
N LYS A 16 20.17 -22.49 -5.25
CA LYS A 16 20.72 -23.53 -4.36
C LYS A 16 22.26 -23.55 -4.30
N ASP A 17 22.93 -23.15 -5.36
CA ASP A 17 24.39 -23.04 -5.47
C ASP A 17 24.94 -21.68 -4.97
N ASN A 18 24.11 -20.87 -4.31
CA ASN A 18 24.39 -19.54 -3.81
C ASN A 18 24.66 -18.46 -4.91
N VAL A 19 24.36 -18.77 -6.15
CA VAL A 19 24.40 -17.79 -7.23
C VAL A 19 23.25 -16.78 -7.04
N ARG A 20 23.55 -15.49 -7.25
CA ARG A 20 22.62 -14.35 -7.09
C ARG A 20 22.41 -13.58 -8.37
N ASP A 21 23.17 -13.88 -9.41
CA ASP A 21 23.05 -13.22 -10.71
C ASP A 21 21.83 -13.73 -11.45
N LEU A 22 20.93 -12.80 -11.80
CA LEU A 22 19.76 -13.06 -12.64
C LEU A 22 20.08 -12.65 -14.08
N ASP A 23 19.93 -13.57 -15.04
CA ASP A 23 20.02 -13.31 -16.47
C ASP A 23 18.63 -13.46 -17.11
N LEU A 24 17.72 -12.55 -16.75
CA LEU A 24 16.35 -12.54 -17.24
C LEU A 24 16.28 -12.10 -18.70
N LYS A 25 15.75 -12.97 -19.56
CA LYS A 25 15.52 -12.71 -20.99
C LYS A 25 14.04 -12.64 -21.29
N TYR A 26 13.65 -11.72 -22.17
CA TYR A 26 12.29 -11.70 -22.72
C TYR A 26 11.96 -13.04 -23.37
N HIS A 27 10.81 -13.59 -23.02
CA HIS A 27 10.33 -14.84 -23.60
C HIS A 27 9.06 -14.63 -24.46
N SER A 28 8.06 -13.97 -23.89
CA SER A 28 6.79 -13.70 -24.57
C SER A 28 6.04 -12.56 -23.87
N SER A 29 5.02 -12.06 -24.55
CA SER A 29 4.04 -11.16 -23.94
C SER A 29 2.64 -11.52 -24.39
N GLU A 30 1.67 -11.22 -23.55
CA GLU A 30 0.25 -11.42 -23.82
C GLU A 30 -0.54 -10.22 -23.37
N LEU A 31 -1.66 -9.97 -24.04
CA LEU A 31 -2.63 -8.96 -23.68
C LEU A 31 -3.88 -9.67 -23.13
N LEU A 32 -4.20 -9.41 -21.89
CA LEU A 32 -5.32 -10.01 -21.16
C LEU A 32 -6.37 -8.95 -20.85
N LYS A 33 -7.55 -9.39 -20.42
CA LYS A 33 -8.59 -8.52 -19.88
C LYS A 33 -8.75 -8.75 -18.36
N ASP A 34 -8.86 -7.64 -17.62
CA ASP A 34 -9.26 -7.61 -16.20
C ASP A 34 -10.45 -6.65 -16.08
N GLY A 35 -11.68 -7.20 -16.17
CA GLY A 35 -12.89 -6.43 -16.37
C GLY A 35 -12.86 -5.69 -17.71
N GLU A 36 -13.02 -4.37 -17.65
CA GLU A 36 -12.97 -3.49 -18.83
C GLU A 36 -11.55 -3.06 -19.24
N TYR A 37 -10.55 -3.29 -18.37
CA TYR A 37 -9.18 -2.83 -18.57
C TYR A 37 -8.30 -3.85 -19.28
N ASP A 38 -7.34 -3.36 -20.05
CA ASP A 38 -6.30 -4.16 -20.68
C ASP A 38 -5.11 -4.37 -19.71
N VAL A 39 -4.64 -5.62 -19.67
CA VAL A 39 -3.46 -6.02 -18.89
C VAL A 39 -2.40 -6.56 -19.84
N LEU A 40 -1.27 -5.87 -19.93
CA LEU A 40 -0.08 -6.39 -20.58
C LEU A 40 0.72 -7.23 -19.56
N ARG A 41 0.97 -8.49 -19.87
CA ARG A 41 1.77 -9.42 -19.09
C ARG A 41 2.99 -9.86 -19.89
N ILE A 42 4.19 -9.52 -19.41
CA ILE A 42 5.47 -9.79 -20.07
C ILE A 42 6.19 -10.88 -19.29
N LEU A 43 6.45 -12.02 -19.94
CA LEU A 43 7.22 -13.11 -19.35
C LEU A 43 8.71 -12.95 -19.64
N LEU A 44 9.48 -12.92 -18.56
CA LEU A 44 10.94 -13.02 -18.56
C LEU A 44 11.33 -14.37 -17.94
N LYS A 45 12.31 -15.06 -18.50
CA LYS A 45 12.87 -16.29 -17.94
C LYS A 45 14.34 -16.11 -17.67
N ASP A 46 14.81 -16.66 -16.56
CA ASP A 46 16.24 -16.76 -16.33
C ASP A 46 16.87 -17.80 -17.28
N SER A 47 18.05 -17.48 -17.79
CA SER A 47 18.74 -18.32 -18.79
C SER A 47 19.28 -19.62 -18.22
N TYR A 48 19.51 -19.70 -16.91
CA TYR A 48 20.22 -20.81 -16.24
C TYR A 48 19.37 -21.48 -15.17
N TYR A 49 18.49 -20.72 -14.50
CA TYR A 49 17.71 -21.18 -13.38
C TYR A 49 16.21 -21.21 -13.69
N PRO A 50 15.44 -22.06 -13.02
CA PRO A 50 14.02 -22.21 -13.31
C PRO A 50 13.16 -21.11 -12.68
N LEU A 51 13.58 -19.84 -12.82
CA LEU A 51 12.84 -18.69 -12.37
C LEU A 51 12.14 -18.03 -13.56
N SER A 52 10.84 -17.89 -13.45
CA SER A 52 10.01 -17.08 -14.35
C SER A 52 9.55 -15.85 -13.62
N VAL A 53 9.64 -14.68 -14.28
CA VAL A 53 9.19 -13.39 -13.77
C VAL A 53 8.22 -12.79 -14.77
N TYR A 54 7.02 -12.43 -14.33
CA TYR A 54 6.04 -11.73 -15.14
C TYR A 54 5.97 -10.28 -14.68
N ALA A 55 6.25 -9.36 -15.58
CA ALA A 55 6.01 -7.93 -15.38
C ALA A 55 4.62 -7.59 -15.94
N CYS A 56 3.73 -7.18 -15.06
CA CYS A 56 2.32 -6.94 -15.37
C CYS A 56 1.99 -5.45 -15.28
N TYR A 57 1.19 -4.98 -16.25
CA TYR A 57 0.77 -3.59 -16.36
C TYR A 57 -0.72 -3.52 -16.68
N ARG A 58 -1.50 -2.79 -15.90
CA ARG A 58 -2.89 -2.45 -16.19
C ARG A 58 -3.00 -0.96 -16.42
N VAL A 59 -3.51 -0.55 -17.56
CA VAL A 59 -3.69 0.86 -17.92
C VAL A 59 -5.11 1.28 -17.57
N LEU A 60 -5.23 2.40 -16.88
CA LEU A 60 -6.48 3.03 -16.45
C LEU A 60 -6.55 4.44 -17.03
N PRO A 61 -6.94 4.59 -18.30
CA PRO A 61 -6.85 5.87 -19.03
C PRO A 61 -7.73 6.96 -18.41
N ASP A 62 -8.91 6.61 -17.89
CA ASP A 62 -9.84 7.56 -17.27
C ASP A 62 -9.30 8.19 -15.98
N TYR A 63 -8.25 7.61 -15.41
CA TYR A 63 -7.61 8.08 -14.16
C TYR A 63 -6.19 8.57 -14.40
N ASN A 64 -5.67 8.56 -15.62
CA ASN A 64 -4.24 8.80 -15.89
C ASN A 64 -3.30 7.93 -15.04
N LEU A 65 -3.69 6.68 -14.77
CA LEU A 65 -2.95 5.74 -13.93
C LEU A 65 -2.51 4.50 -14.71
N ILE A 66 -1.36 3.97 -14.30
CA ILE A 66 -0.88 2.64 -14.67
C ILE A 66 -0.63 1.87 -13.36
N GLU A 67 -1.28 0.74 -13.20
CA GLU A 67 -0.93 -0.23 -12.18
C GLU A 67 0.15 -1.17 -12.67
N LYS A 68 1.08 -1.52 -11.78
CA LYS A 68 2.16 -2.47 -12.03
C LYS A 68 2.21 -3.49 -10.90
N TRP A 69 2.54 -4.73 -11.24
CA TRP A 69 2.90 -5.78 -10.29
C TRP A 69 3.82 -6.79 -10.92
N ILE A 70 4.45 -7.58 -10.08
CA ILE A 70 5.35 -8.65 -10.50
C ILE A 70 4.78 -9.98 -10.01
N GLU A 71 4.83 -10.99 -10.86
CA GLU A 71 4.60 -12.37 -10.48
C GLU A 71 5.92 -13.12 -10.64
N VAL A 72 6.31 -13.88 -9.64
CA VAL A 72 7.51 -14.75 -9.69
C VAL A 72 7.07 -16.20 -9.53
N ALA A 73 7.68 -17.11 -10.29
CA ALA A 73 7.37 -18.53 -10.24
C ALA A 73 8.63 -19.39 -10.32
N ASN A 74 8.73 -20.37 -9.43
CA ASN A 74 9.71 -21.44 -9.52
C ASN A 74 9.13 -22.54 -10.42
N VAL A 75 9.54 -22.58 -11.68
CA VAL A 75 9.10 -23.59 -12.65
C VAL A 75 9.98 -24.86 -12.64
N GLY A 76 10.86 -24.95 -11.67
CA GLY A 76 11.74 -26.11 -11.45
C GLY A 76 11.00 -27.33 -10.85
N LYS A 77 11.76 -28.42 -10.66
CA LYS A 77 11.22 -29.68 -10.12
C LYS A 77 11.90 -30.14 -8.82
N ARG A 78 12.97 -29.48 -8.39
CA ARG A 78 13.81 -30.04 -7.32
C ARG A 78 14.26 -29.07 -6.24
N ASN A 79 14.51 -27.83 -6.56
CA ASN A 79 15.17 -26.89 -5.65
C ASN A 79 14.30 -25.67 -5.41
N ASP A 80 14.32 -25.20 -4.19
CA ASP A 80 13.71 -23.94 -3.81
C ASP A 80 14.51 -22.76 -4.35
N ILE A 81 13.85 -21.63 -4.50
CA ILE A 81 14.45 -20.35 -4.86
C ILE A 81 14.12 -19.37 -3.72
N LEU A 82 15.14 -18.86 -3.07
CA LEU A 82 14.96 -17.81 -2.06
C LEU A 82 14.89 -16.45 -2.75
N ILE A 83 13.81 -15.74 -2.54
CA ILE A 83 13.62 -14.36 -3.01
C ILE A 83 14.01 -13.41 -1.88
N GLU A 84 15.07 -12.63 -2.07
CA GLU A 84 15.58 -11.69 -1.06
C GLU A 84 14.97 -10.29 -1.19
N ASN A 85 14.62 -9.90 -2.42
CA ASN A 85 13.94 -8.64 -2.70
C ASN A 85 12.91 -8.82 -3.80
N LEU A 86 11.72 -8.27 -3.60
CA LEU A 86 10.66 -8.31 -4.59
C LEU A 86 9.80 -7.06 -4.47
N LEU A 87 10.02 -6.12 -5.38
CA LEU A 87 9.23 -4.90 -5.48
C LEU A 87 8.11 -5.08 -6.50
N SER A 88 7.04 -4.33 -6.33
CA SER A 88 5.89 -4.37 -7.24
C SER A 88 6.18 -3.70 -8.59
N GLY A 89 7.12 -2.75 -8.59
CA GLY A 89 7.51 -2.06 -9.81
C GLY A 89 8.41 -0.85 -9.56
N SER A 90 8.82 -0.25 -10.67
CA SER A 90 9.58 0.99 -10.66
C SER A 90 9.13 1.93 -11.77
N MET A 91 9.41 3.22 -11.59
CA MET A 91 9.21 4.29 -12.56
C MET A 91 10.47 5.15 -12.61
N TRP A 92 10.77 5.72 -13.78
CA TRP A 92 11.91 6.59 -14.00
C TRP A 92 11.46 7.96 -14.42
N LEU A 93 12.06 8.99 -13.83
CA LEU A 93 11.90 10.37 -14.23
C LEU A 93 13.22 10.94 -14.79
N PRO A 94 13.16 11.87 -15.74
CA PRO A 94 14.35 12.49 -16.29
C PRO A 94 15.13 13.28 -15.22
N ALA A 95 16.36 13.66 -15.56
CA ALA A 95 17.21 14.43 -14.68
C ALA A 95 16.59 15.79 -14.34
N SER A 96 16.37 16.04 -13.05
CA SER A 96 15.90 17.32 -12.49
C SER A 96 16.15 17.40 -10.99
N LEU A 97 15.85 18.55 -10.39
CA LEU A 97 15.67 18.67 -8.95
C LEU A 97 14.20 18.42 -8.60
N TYR A 98 13.97 17.46 -7.76
CA TYR A 98 12.63 17.03 -7.38
C TYR A 98 12.36 17.19 -5.89
N GLU A 99 11.13 17.53 -5.56
CA GLU A 99 10.59 17.50 -4.21
C GLU A 99 9.60 16.34 -4.09
N LEU A 100 9.76 15.57 -3.02
CA LEU A 100 8.87 14.49 -2.62
C LEU A 100 7.91 15.00 -1.55
N THR A 101 6.62 14.91 -1.81
CA THR A 101 5.58 15.02 -0.78
C THR A 101 5.05 13.64 -0.46
N HIS A 102 5.03 13.28 0.82
CA HIS A 102 4.49 12.02 1.32
C HIS A 102 3.75 12.25 2.64
N LEU A 103 2.98 11.26 3.08
CA LEU A 103 2.21 11.32 4.33
C LEU A 103 2.90 10.47 5.41
N SER A 104 3.11 11.07 6.57
CA SER A 104 3.66 10.40 7.75
C SER A 104 2.87 10.77 8.99
N GLY A 105 3.13 10.14 10.12
CA GLY A 105 2.44 10.51 11.35
C GLY A 105 2.64 9.55 12.50
N SER A 106 1.84 9.75 13.53
CA SER A 106 1.78 8.95 14.75
C SER A 106 0.34 8.88 15.23
N LEU A 107 0.08 8.10 16.27
CA LEU A 107 -1.25 8.05 16.91
C LEU A 107 -1.71 9.45 17.33
N GLY A 108 -2.89 9.85 16.87
CA GLY A 108 -3.47 11.17 17.11
C GLY A 108 -2.89 12.29 16.24
N ASN A 109 -1.99 11.97 15.31
CA ASN A 109 -1.40 12.90 14.36
C ASN A 109 -1.06 12.17 13.05
N GLU A 110 -2.07 11.49 12.49
CA GLU A 110 -1.94 10.64 11.31
C GLU A 110 -1.89 11.47 10.03
N PHE A 111 -1.28 10.90 8.98
CA PHE A 111 -1.29 11.42 7.60
C PHE A 111 -0.82 12.86 7.43
N GLN A 112 0.16 13.30 8.22
CA GLN A 112 0.73 14.63 8.10
C GLN A 112 1.59 14.75 6.84
N PRO A 113 1.34 15.74 5.96
CA PRO A 113 2.13 15.94 4.76
C PRO A 113 3.56 16.37 5.12
N GLN A 114 4.52 15.72 4.50
CA GLN A 114 5.95 16.04 4.59
C GLN A 114 6.49 16.30 3.19
N THR A 115 7.20 17.40 3.00
CA THR A 115 7.86 17.70 1.73
C THR A 115 9.38 17.74 1.94
N THR A 116 10.12 17.04 1.08
CA THR A 116 11.57 16.92 1.14
C THR A 116 12.19 17.08 -0.23
N LEU A 117 13.22 17.92 -0.37
CA LEU A 117 14.05 17.96 -1.58
C LEU A 117 14.85 16.65 -1.70
N LEU A 118 14.77 16.02 -2.86
CA LEU A 118 15.52 14.79 -3.14
C LEU A 118 16.94 15.15 -3.58
N THR A 119 17.90 14.86 -2.70
CA THR A 119 19.33 14.95 -2.97
C THR A 119 19.86 13.63 -3.53
N GLN A 120 21.11 13.61 -4.02
CA GLN A 120 21.76 12.38 -4.48
C GLN A 120 21.72 11.28 -3.40
N GLY A 121 21.37 10.06 -3.79
CA GLY A 121 21.22 8.92 -2.92
C GLY A 121 19.75 8.47 -2.82
N VAL A 122 19.43 7.69 -1.81
CA VAL A 122 18.11 7.07 -1.63
C VAL A 122 17.37 7.69 -0.44
N LYS A 123 16.19 8.24 -0.71
CA LYS A 123 15.19 8.53 0.32
C LYS A 123 14.20 7.38 0.38
N THR A 124 14.08 6.73 1.54
CA THR A 124 13.09 5.66 1.77
C THR A 124 11.96 6.14 2.66
N ILE A 125 10.72 5.84 2.28
CA ILE A 125 9.55 5.86 3.16
C ILE A 125 9.04 4.42 3.31
N GLN A 126 8.55 4.06 4.51
CA GLN A 126 8.25 2.67 4.81
C GLN A 126 7.29 2.53 5.99
N SER A 127 6.61 1.38 6.07
CA SER A 127 5.85 0.97 7.25
C SER A 127 6.24 -0.45 7.66
N ARG A 128 6.33 -0.68 8.98
CA ARG A 128 6.73 -1.97 9.56
C ARG A 128 5.72 -2.53 10.56
N ASP A 129 4.84 -1.72 11.04
CA ASP A 129 4.02 -2.00 12.23
C ASP A 129 2.53 -2.27 11.92
N PHE A 130 2.16 -2.41 10.66
CA PHE A 130 0.77 -2.60 10.19
C PHE A 130 -0.21 -1.49 10.62
N LYS A 131 0.28 -0.41 11.22
CA LYS A 131 -0.52 0.75 11.61
C LYS A 131 -0.37 1.85 10.59
N SER A 132 -1.49 2.32 10.08
CA SER A 132 -1.53 3.31 8.99
C SER A 132 -1.48 4.73 9.54
N TYR A 133 -0.39 5.11 10.22
CA TYR A 133 -0.16 6.50 10.60
C TYR A 133 0.37 7.37 9.46
N GLY A 134 0.92 6.72 8.44
CA GLY A 134 1.32 7.30 7.17
C GLY A 134 0.81 6.46 6.01
N SER A 135 1.17 6.83 4.81
CA SER A 135 0.75 6.16 3.59
C SER A 135 1.93 5.94 2.66
N SER A 136 1.84 4.94 1.79
CA SER A 136 2.74 4.74 0.67
C SER A 136 2.48 5.72 -0.49
N TYR A 137 1.50 6.62 -0.34
CA TYR A 137 1.26 7.74 -1.26
C TYR A 137 2.50 8.61 -1.40
N PHE A 138 2.76 9.03 -2.63
CA PHE A 138 3.77 10.03 -2.93
C PHE A 138 3.32 10.95 -4.06
N ALA A 139 3.80 12.20 -4.02
CA ALA A 139 3.76 13.12 -5.13
C ALA A 139 5.16 13.72 -5.33
N ILE A 140 5.63 13.70 -6.58
CA ILE A 140 6.92 14.24 -7.01
C ILE A 140 6.67 15.44 -7.91
N ARG A 141 7.31 16.54 -7.60
CA ARG A 141 7.25 17.78 -8.37
C ARG A 141 8.66 18.30 -8.68
N PRO A 142 8.87 19.01 -9.79
CA PRO A 142 10.07 19.79 -9.95
C PRO A 142 10.19 20.83 -8.80
N GLN A 143 11.41 21.09 -8.34
CA GLN A 143 11.64 22.05 -7.28
C GLN A 143 11.09 23.45 -7.66
N GLY A 144 10.35 24.05 -6.73
CA GLY A 144 9.76 25.39 -6.91
C GLY A 144 8.41 25.41 -7.62
N GLU A 145 7.91 24.30 -8.14
CA GLU A 145 6.55 24.19 -8.67
C GLU A 145 5.57 23.79 -7.55
N HIS A 146 4.93 24.77 -6.92
CA HIS A 146 4.06 24.56 -5.76
C HIS A 146 2.60 24.96 -5.98
N ASP A 147 2.13 24.97 -7.23
CA ASP A 147 0.75 25.30 -7.52
C ASP A 147 -0.16 24.10 -7.29
N GLU A 148 -1.32 24.36 -6.68
CA GLU A 148 -2.34 23.34 -6.45
C GLU A 148 -3.09 22.97 -7.72
N PHE A 149 -3.22 23.92 -8.66
CA PHE A 149 -4.02 23.81 -9.87
C PHE A 149 -3.21 23.77 -11.16
N ALA A 150 -1.88 23.86 -11.07
CA ALA A 150 -0.97 23.83 -12.22
C ALA A 150 0.38 23.20 -11.87
N GLY A 151 1.11 22.80 -12.91
CA GLY A 151 2.46 22.23 -12.79
C GLY A 151 2.48 20.70 -12.86
N ASN A 152 3.68 20.19 -13.14
CA ASN A 152 3.90 18.76 -13.32
C ASN A 152 3.92 18.02 -11.99
N VAL A 153 3.13 16.98 -11.88
CA VAL A 153 3.13 16.07 -10.72
C VAL A 153 3.16 14.63 -11.19
N TRP A 154 4.19 13.88 -10.82
CA TRP A 154 4.22 12.42 -10.87
C TRP A 154 3.80 11.91 -9.50
N PHE A 155 2.88 10.98 -9.48
CA PHE A 155 2.31 10.52 -8.23
C PHE A 155 2.05 9.02 -8.24
N GLY A 156 1.83 8.44 -7.07
CA GLY A 156 1.51 7.03 -6.98
C GLY A 156 1.29 6.57 -5.56
N GLN A 157 0.98 5.27 -5.46
CA GLN A 157 0.74 4.59 -4.20
C GLN A 157 0.95 3.10 -4.36
N LEU A 158 1.52 2.44 -3.36
CA LEU A 158 1.48 0.98 -3.24
C LEU A 158 0.16 0.57 -2.58
N LEU A 159 -0.58 -0.34 -3.22
CA LEU A 159 -1.88 -0.82 -2.76
C LEU A 159 -1.69 -2.00 -1.80
N TYR A 160 -1.12 -1.72 -0.63
CA TYR A 160 -0.78 -2.73 0.36
C TYR A 160 -0.73 -2.15 1.77
N SER A 161 -1.29 -2.88 2.73
CA SER A 161 -1.36 -2.48 4.15
C SER A 161 -0.42 -3.26 5.06
N GLY A 162 0.36 -4.22 4.53
CA GLY A 162 1.36 -4.96 5.29
C GLY A 162 2.67 -4.18 5.45
N THR A 163 3.79 -4.91 5.57
CA THR A 163 5.13 -4.33 5.66
C THR A 163 5.63 -3.92 4.27
N TRP A 164 5.88 -2.64 4.06
CA TRP A 164 6.23 -2.09 2.75
C TRP A 164 7.34 -1.06 2.80
N ARG A 165 7.95 -0.80 1.63
CA ARG A 165 8.85 0.33 1.40
C ARG A 165 8.59 0.96 0.02
N MET A 166 8.90 2.26 -0.07
CA MET A 166 9.07 3.01 -1.31
C MET A 166 10.45 3.67 -1.27
N ASP A 167 11.20 3.50 -2.33
CA ASP A 167 12.54 4.08 -2.49
C ASP A 167 12.51 5.12 -3.61
N PHE A 168 13.09 6.28 -3.33
CA PHE A 168 13.26 7.41 -4.25
C PHE A 168 14.75 7.63 -4.41
N GLU A 169 15.35 7.04 -5.45
CA GLU A 169 16.78 7.07 -5.70
C GLU A 169 17.12 8.12 -6.76
N ARG A 170 17.76 9.20 -6.32
CA ARG A 170 18.31 10.21 -7.22
C ARG A 170 19.74 9.85 -7.58
N LEU A 171 19.95 9.56 -8.84
CA LEU A 171 21.22 9.15 -9.41
C LEU A 171 22.21 10.31 -9.58
N SER A 172 23.47 9.98 -9.87
CA SER A 172 24.53 10.97 -10.09
C SER A 172 24.30 11.84 -11.34
N ASP A 173 23.59 11.34 -12.35
CA ASP A 173 23.19 12.09 -13.54
C ASP A 173 21.93 12.95 -13.32
N GLY A 174 21.35 12.89 -12.14
CA GLY A 174 20.15 13.64 -11.75
C GLY A 174 18.82 12.97 -12.07
N ALA A 175 18.80 11.83 -12.73
CA ALA A 175 17.60 11.03 -12.95
C ALA A 175 17.05 10.49 -11.60
N LEU A 176 15.74 10.29 -11.52
CA LEU A 176 15.09 9.75 -10.35
C LEU A 176 14.45 8.41 -10.66
N GLN A 177 14.84 7.37 -9.93
CA GLN A 177 14.12 6.10 -9.89
C GLN A 177 13.20 6.08 -8.67
N ILE A 178 11.93 5.74 -8.89
CA ILE A 178 10.94 5.49 -7.85
C ILE A 178 10.60 4.02 -7.92
N SER A 179 10.72 3.31 -6.79
CA SER A 179 10.39 1.89 -6.71
C SER A 179 9.69 1.58 -5.40
N GLY A 180 8.87 0.52 -5.37
CA GLY A 180 8.17 0.16 -4.15
C GLY A 180 7.59 -1.23 -4.18
N GLY A 181 7.33 -1.77 -2.99
CA GLY A 181 6.79 -3.11 -2.82
C GLY A 181 6.84 -3.60 -1.38
N ILE A 182 6.70 -4.91 -1.22
CA ILE A 182 6.82 -5.59 0.07
C ILE A 182 8.25 -5.44 0.58
N ARG A 183 8.38 -5.30 1.90
CA ARG A 183 9.68 -5.36 2.57
C ARG A 183 9.75 -6.58 3.49
N PHE A 184 10.74 -7.43 3.24
CA PHE A 184 11.03 -8.60 4.05
C PHE A 184 11.98 -8.23 5.20
N TRP A 185 11.45 -7.75 6.33
CA TRP A 185 12.27 -7.48 7.53
C TRP A 185 12.40 -8.70 8.44
N ASP A 186 11.25 -9.29 8.74
CA ASP A 186 11.13 -10.38 9.69
C ASP A 186 10.59 -11.64 9.00
N SER A 187 10.76 -11.72 7.67
CA SER A 187 10.29 -12.79 6.82
C SER A 187 11.18 -12.92 5.58
N TRP A 188 11.01 -14.00 4.86
CA TRP A 188 11.59 -14.25 3.55
C TRP A 188 10.56 -14.96 2.69
N LEU A 189 10.74 -14.89 1.38
CA LEU A 189 9.92 -15.63 0.44
C LEU A 189 10.74 -16.78 -0.15
N ASN A 190 10.40 -18.00 0.21
CA ASN A 190 10.99 -19.21 -0.36
C ASN A 190 9.98 -19.85 -1.31
N LEU A 191 10.31 -19.92 -2.57
CA LEU A 191 9.47 -20.54 -3.60
C LEU A 191 9.90 -21.98 -3.78
N THR A 192 9.10 -22.93 -3.30
CA THR A 192 9.30 -24.36 -3.60
C THR A 192 8.96 -24.67 -5.06
N PRO A 193 9.39 -25.83 -5.59
CA PRO A 193 9.08 -26.19 -6.96
C PRO A 193 7.59 -26.16 -7.29
N GLY A 194 7.22 -25.41 -8.31
CA GLY A 194 5.84 -25.21 -8.75
C GLY A 194 5.11 -24.07 -8.04
N GLU A 195 5.70 -23.44 -7.03
CA GLU A 195 5.09 -22.28 -6.37
C GLU A 195 5.30 -20.97 -7.13
N SER A 196 4.36 -20.08 -6.92
CA SER A 196 4.40 -18.70 -7.43
C SER A 196 3.97 -17.70 -6.37
N PHE A 197 4.39 -16.47 -6.53
CA PHE A 197 3.99 -15.35 -5.68
C PHE A 197 3.69 -14.13 -6.53
N VAL A 198 2.62 -13.41 -6.18
CA VAL A 198 2.19 -12.18 -6.84
C VAL A 198 2.35 -11.02 -5.86
N THR A 199 3.06 -9.97 -6.27
CA THR A 199 3.20 -8.77 -5.44
C THR A 199 1.89 -7.98 -5.38
N PRO A 200 1.70 -7.16 -4.33
CA PRO A 200 0.68 -6.10 -4.36
C PRO A 200 0.88 -5.21 -5.59
N LYS A 201 -0.18 -4.57 -6.04
CA LYS A 201 -0.10 -3.59 -7.11
C LYS A 201 0.47 -2.26 -6.61
N ILE A 202 1.26 -1.59 -7.45
CA ILE A 202 1.66 -0.20 -7.28
C ILE A 202 1.08 0.61 -8.44
N CYS A 203 0.47 1.75 -8.16
CA CYS A 203 -0.01 2.65 -9.20
C CYS A 203 0.91 3.84 -9.36
N PHE A 204 1.05 4.29 -10.61
CA PHE A 204 1.78 5.50 -11.00
C PHE A 204 0.90 6.35 -11.90
N GLY A 205 0.96 7.65 -11.72
CA GLY A 205 0.24 8.62 -12.51
C GLY A 205 1.05 9.86 -12.81
N TYR A 206 0.54 10.66 -13.73
CA TYR A 206 1.11 11.95 -14.10
C TYR A 206 0.01 12.95 -14.45
N THR A 207 0.19 14.19 -14.04
CA THR A 207 -0.66 15.33 -14.41
C THR A 207 0.16 16.60 -14.59
N GLN A 208 -0.39 17.57 -15.34
CA GLN A 208 0.12 18.93 -15.47
C GLN A 208 -0.75 19.96 -14.72
N ASN A 209 -1.79 19.50 -14.02
CA ASN A 209 -2.81 20.33 -13.40
C ASN A 209 -2.67 20.38 -11.86
N GLY A 210 -1.46 20.22 -11.36
CA GLY A 210 -1.15 20.37 -9.94
C GLY A 210 -1.67 19.25 -9.04
N THR A 211 -1.61 19.49 -7.74
CA THR A 211 -1.93 18.47 -6.72
C THR A 211 -3.43 18.26 -6.49
N SER A 212 -4.28 19.22 -6.91
CA SER A 212 -5.73 19.07 -6.83
C SER A 212 -6.23 17.93 -7.72
N GLU A 213 -5.72 17.84 -8.97
CA GLU A 213 -6.07 16.73 -9.85
C GLU A 213 -5.59 15.38 -9.32
N VAL A 214 -4.41 15.32 -8.69
CA VAL A 214 -3.94 14.11 -8.01
C VAL A 214 -4.95 13.63 -6.97
N SER A 215 -5.45 14.53 -6.13
CA SER A 215 -6.44 14.21 -5.10
C SER A 215 -7.76 13.72 -5.70
N GLN A 216 -8.24 14.36 -6.75
CA GLN A 216 -9.46 13.97 -7.47
C GLN A 216 -9.30 12.61 -8.14
N THR A 217 -8.17 12.37 -8.79
CA THR A 217 -7.84 11.10 -9.42
C THR A 217 -7.87 9.96 -8.40
N PHE A 218 -7.19 10.09 -7.27
CA PHE A 218 -7.20 9.06 -6.23
C PHE A 218 -8.57 8.86 -5.60
N ALA A 219 -9.35 9.93 -5.41
CA ALA A 219 -10.70 9.82 -4.90
C ALA A 219 -11.61 9.03 -5.85
N SER A 220 -11.57 9.30 -7.16
CA SER A 220 -12.34 8.57 -8.17
C SER A 220 -11.85 7.14 -8.32
N TYR A 221 -10.54 6.94 -8.46
CA TYR A 221 -9.94 5.61 -8.54
C TYR A 221 -10.30 4.73 -7.34
N THR A 222 -10.26 5.28 -6.12
CA THR A 222 -10.62 4.53 -4.92
C THR A 222 -12.09 4.13 -4.93
N ARG A 223 -13.00 5.05 -5.29
CA ARG A 223 -14.44 4.75 -5.33
C ARG A 223 -14.81 3.74 -6.39
N GLU A 224 -14.27 3.88 -7.58
CA GLU A 224 -14.80 3.23 -8.78
C GLU A 224 -14.04 1.95 -9.10
N VAL A 225 -12.74 1.91 -8.84
CA VAL A 225 -11.87 0.77 -9.16
C VAL A 225 -11.58 -0.10 -7.94
N LEU A 226 -11.11 0.49 -6.85
CA LEU A 226 -10.68 -0.30 -5.67
C LEU A 226 -11.86 -0.79 -4.83
N GLN A 227 -12.91 0.00 -4.69
CA GLN A 227 -14.08 -0.35 -3.89
C GLN A 227 -15.23 -0.95 -4.71
N GLN A 228 -15.04 -1.14 -6.00
CA GLN A 228 -16.02 -1.72 -6.92
C GLN A 228 -17.42 -1.10 -6.80
N GLY A 229 -17.47 0.23 -6.74
CA GLY A 229 -18.72 0.97 -6.70
C GLY A 229 -19.24 1.26 -5.29
N SER A 230 -20.38 1.84 -5.27
CA SER A 230 -20.96 2.64 -4.22
C SER A 230 -21.66 1.84 -3.12
N GLN A 231 -20.97 1.11 -2.30
CA GLN A 231 -21.58 0.86 -0.99
C GLN A 231 -21.62 2.19 -0.23
N GLN A 232 -22.81 2.69 -0.01
CA GLN A 232 -23.02 3.87 0.82
C GLN A 232 -22.47 3.58 2.22
N ARG A 233 -21.55 4.42 2.68
CA ARG A 233 -21.00 4.28 4.03
C ARG A 233 -22.02 4.82 5.03
N PRO A 234 -22.36 4.05 6.08
CA PRO A 234 -23.30 4.51 7.08
C PRO A 234 -22.75 5.68 7.90
N VAL A 235 -23.64 6.53 8.38
CA VAL A 235 -23.31 7.52 9.41
C VAL A 235 -23.11 6.77 10.73
N ILE A 236 -21.88 6.81 11.24
CA ILE A 236 -21.48 6.00 12.40
C ILE A 236 -21.35 6.88 13.64
N TYR A 237 -21.91 6.41 14.76
CA TYR A 237 -21.55 6.83 16.10
C TYR A 237 -20.64 5.77 16.73
N ASN A 238 -19.57 6.22 17.41
CA ASN A 238 -18.69 5.37 18.21
C ASN A 238 -18.64 5.91 19.64
N SER A 239 -18.78 5.03 20.63
CA SER A 239 -18.88 5.41 22.05
C SER A 239 -17.57 5.90 22.67
N TRP A 240 -16.41 5.64 22.05
CA TRP A 240 -15.10 5.86 22.68
C TRP A 240 -14.88 7.28 23.20
N TYR A 241 -15.11 8.27 22.36
CA TYR A 241 -14.90 9.67 22.74
C TYR A 241 -15.88 10.19 23.77
N ALA A 242 -17.06 9.58 23.89
CA ALA A 242 -18.08 9.99 24.86
C ALA A 242 -17.89 9.33 26.22
N THR A 243 -17.47 8.05 26.26
CA THR A 243 -17.53 7.23 27.48
C THR A 243 -16.23 6.51 27.82
N GLY A 244 -15.31 6.34 26.87
CA GLY A 244 -14.09 5.56 27.06
C GLY A 244 -14.39 4.17 27.61
N PHE A 245 -13.65 3.74 28.63
CA PHE A 245 -13.87 2.47 29.33
C PHE A 245 -15.11 2.45 30.25
N ASP A 246 -15.68 3.62 30.57
CA ASP A 246 -16.86 3.73 31.46
C ASP A 246 -18.16 3.61 30.66
N VAL A 247 -18.29 2.52 29.93
CA VAL A 247 -19.43 2.18 29.11
C VAL A 247 -20.35 1.24 29.87
N ASN A 248 -21.68 1.52 29.84
CA ASN A 248 -22.70 0.70 30.48
C ASN A 248 -24.02 0.70 29.69
N GLU A 249 -24.88 -0.28 29.96
CA GLU A 249 -26.10 -0.51 29.21
C GLU A 249 -27.06 0.70 29.25
N GLU A 250 -27.33 1.25 30.41
CA GLU A 250 -28.27 2.38 30.58
C GLU A 250 -27.84 3.60 29.77
N GLN A 251 -26.58 3.96 29.92
CA GLN A 251 -25.95 5.09 29.20
C GLN A 251 -25.98 4.88 27.68
N GLN A 252 -25.60 3.67 27.22
CA GLN A 252 -25.54 3.40 25.78
C GLN A 252 -26.96 3.36 25.17
N LEU A 253 -27.97 2.85 25.88
CA LEU A 253 -29.34 2.90 25.41
C LEU A 253 -29.86 4.35 25.30
N ALA A 254 -29.55 5.21 26.28
CA ALA A 254 -29.91 6.61 26.23
C ALA A 254 -29.27 7.33 25.04
N ILE A 255 -27.98 7.12 24.81
CA ILE A 255 -27.25 7.72 23.67
C ILE A 255 -27.78 7.16 22.33
N ALA A 256 -28.05 5.86 22.24
CA ALA A 256 -28.55 5.22 21.02
C ALA A 256 -29.92 5.81 20.59
N LYS A 257 -30.75 6.18 21.56
CA LYS A 257 -32.03 6.83 21.30
C LYS A 257 -31.86 8.19 20.61
N VAL A 258 -30.97 9.02 21.15
CA VAL A 258 -30.63 10.33 20.55
C VAL A 258 -29.95 10.15 19.21
N ALA A 259 -28.99 9.21 19.11
CA ALA A 259 -28.30 8.91 17.88
C ALA A 259 -29.28 8.55 16.73
N LYS A 260 -30.29 7.73 17.04
CA LYS A 260 -31.34 7.39 16.07
C LYS A 260 -32.14 8.62 15.61
N GLU A 261 -32.50 9.51 16.55
CA GLU A 261 -33.26 10.72 16.24
C GLU A 261 -32.52 11.69 15.32
N ILE A 262 -31.19 11.76 15.42
CA ILE A 262 -30.34 12.62 14.58
C ILE A 262 -29.86 11.93 13.31
N GLY A 263 -30.29 10.70 13.01
CA GLY A 263 -30.00 10.02 11.75
C GLY A 263 -28.72 9.18 11.73
N VAL A 264 -28.19 8.76 12.89
CA VAL A 264 -27.12 7.77 12.94
C VAL A 264 -27.63 6.42 12.45
N GLU A 265 -26.90 5.80 11.55
CA GLU A 265 -27.27 4.55 10.88
C GLU A 265 -26.57 3.33 11.49
N MET A 266 -25.40 3.52 12.09
CA MET A 266 -24.64 2.47 12.78
C MET A 266 -24.16 2.96 14.14
N PHE A 267 -24.56 2.26 15.19
CA PHE A 267 -24.16 2.54 16.57
C PHE A 267 -23.11 1.53 17.02
N VAL A 268 -21.92 2.00 17.36
CA VAL A 268 -20.77 1.17 17.76
C VAL A 268 -20.47 1.39 19.23
N ILE A 269 -20.53 0.33 20.01
CA ILE A 269 -19.96 0.28 21.36
C ILE A 269 -18.50 -0.15 21.20
N ASP A 270 -17.58 0.78 21.48
CA ASP A 270 -16.14 0.58 21.41
C ASP A 270 -15.60 -0.21 22.60
N ASP A 271 -14.36 -0.03 22.98
CA ASP A 271 -13.68 -0.72 24.09
C ASP A 271 -14.42 -0.57 25.44
N GLY A 272 -14.12 -1.47 26.37
CA GLY A 272 -14.66 -1.41 27.74
C GLY A 272 -15.92 -2.22 28.01
N TRP A 273 -16.59 -2.82 27.00
CA TRP A 273 -17.83 -3.60 27.18
C TRP A 273 -17.62 -5.03 27.68
N PHE A 274 -16.40 -5.55 27.56
CA PHE A 274 -16.08 -6.93 27.94
C PHE A 274 -15.48 -7.04 29.33
N LYS A 275 -15.55 -8.23 29.94
CA LYS A 275 -15.21 -8.51 31.31
C LYS A 275 -13.77 -8.12 31.66
N GLY A 276 -13.61 -7.33 32.72
CA GLY A 276 -12.32 -6.91 33.23
C GLY A 276 -11.64 -5.78 32.44
N ARG A 277 -12.30 -5.27 31.39
CA ARG A 277 -11.78 -4.17 30.57
C ARG A 277 -12.15 -2.80 31.16
N VAL A 278 -11.32 -2.32 32.06
CA VAL A 278 -11.48 -1.00 32.72
C VAL A 278 -10.35 -0.03 32.36
N ASN A 279 -9.31 -0.52 31.66
CA ASN A 279 -8.18 0.23 31.16
C ASN A 279 -7.40 -0.59 30.12
N ASP A 280 -6.33 -0.04 29.55
CA ASP A 280 -5.53 -0.66 28.48
C ASP A 280 -4.70 -1.89 28.88
N ARG A 281 -4.67 -2.27 30.18
CA ARG A 281 -3.71 -3.26 30.70
C ARG A 281 -4.21 -4.70 30.70
N GLY A 282 -5.42 -4.96 30.27
CA GLY A 282 -5.94 -6.33 30.27
C GLY A 282 -7.23 -6.51 29.49
N GLY A 283 -7.66 -7.77 29.37
CA GLY A 283 -8.94 -8.15 28.77
C GLY A 283 -9.00 -8.27 27.26
N LEU A 284 -7.98 -7.83 26.50
CA LEU A 284 -7.97 -7.99 25.04
C LEU A 284 -7.94 -9.48 24.66
N GLY A 285 -8.88 -9.88 23.82
CA GLY A 285 -9.03 -11.27 23.38
C GLY A 285 -10.11 -12.06 24.13
N ASP A 286 -10.50 -11.63 25.30
CA ASP A 286 -11.55 -12.27 26.13
C ASP A 286 -12.92 -11.61 25.86
N TRP A 287 -13.46 -11.78 24.68
CA TRP A 287 -14.70 -11.13 24.21
C TRP A 287 -15.97 -11.63 24.92
N THR A 288 -15.92 -11.65 26.25
CA THR A 288 -17.06 -12.00 27.10
C THR A 288 -17.69 -10.74 27.67
N VAL A 289 -18.99 -10.58 27.50
CA VAL A 289 -19.72 -9.40 27.99
C VAL A 289 -19.57 -9.24 29.51
N ASP A 290 -19.23 -8.03 29.96
CA ASP A 290 -19.20 -7.70 31.38
C ASP A 290 -20.66 -7.54 31.88
N LYS A 291 -21.10 -8.50 32.70
CA LYS A 291 -22.46 -8.53 33.24
C LYS A 291 -22.76 -7.43 34.25
N ASN A 292 -21.75 -6.80 34.82
CA ASN A 292 -21.93 -5.62 35.69
C ASN A 292 -22.25 -4.37 34.87
N LYS A 293 -21.71 -4.28 33.66
CA LYS A 293 -21.93 -3.14 32.74
C LYS A 293 -23.17 -3.36 31.86
N PHE A 294 -23.40 -4.59 31.43
CA PHE A 294 -24.47 -5.02 30.53
C PHE A 294 -25.18 -6.24 31.10
N PRO A 295 -26.04 -6.05 32.12
CA PRO A 295 -26.74 -7.16 32.79
C PRO A 295 -27.63 -7.97 31.85
N ASN A 296 -28.26 -7.33 30.85
CA ASN A 296 -29.10 -7.97 29.86
C ASN A 296 -28.32 -8.46 28.61
N GLY A 297 -27.01 -8.21 28.53
CA GLY A 297 -26.17 -8.53 27.40
C GLY A 297 -26.15 -7.43 26.34
N LEU A 298 -25.61 -7.75 25.15
CA LEU A 298 -25.50 -6.82 24.01
C LEU A 298 -26.62 -7.00 22.97
N LYS A 299 -27.55 -7.91 23.21
CA LYS A 299 -28.80 -8.07 22.44
C LYS A 299 -29.92 -7.70 23.36
N PRO A 300 -30.47 -6.51 23.26
CA PRO A 300 -31.68 -6.13 23.97
C PRO A 300 -32.91 -6.87 23.44
#